data_6107509f8a8ee7ea45124dd50b800318
#
_entry.id   6107509f8a8ee7ea45124dd50b800318
#
_cell.length_a   1.000
_cell.length_b   1.000
_cell.length_c   1.000
_cell.angle_alpha   90.00
_cell.angle_beta   90.00
_cell.angle_gamma   90.00
#
_symmetry.space_group_name_H-M   'P 1'
#
loop_
_entity.id
_entity.type
_entity.pdbx_description
1 polymer ?
#
loop_
_entity_poly.entity_id
_entity_poly.type
_entity_poly.pdbx_seq_one_letter_code
_entity_poly.pdbx_strand_id
1 'polypeptide(L)'
;MRSVYARTALAARNLDRHHLSNHIELLQGDLWDALPDTDEDHRFDLIICNPPYVNETTMRTLPQEYRAEPREALAGGENGMDTIHRIIAGAANYLNERGALVLEIGNEYEYFHQAFPHIPAIWLEVSAGDQQVCIILAEDLQK
;
A
#
# COMPACT_ATOMS: atom_id res chain seq x y z
N MET A 1 0.21 18.59 9.52
CA MET A 1 -0.39 18.03 10.76
C MET A 1 -1.92 17.95 10.76
N ARG A 2 -2.66 18.95 10.26
CA ARG A 2 -4.15 18.90 10.25
C ARG A 2 -4.77 17.78 9.38
N SER A 3 -4.14 17.35 8.30
CA SER A 3 -4.75 16.39 7.35
C SER A 3 -4.82 14.95 7.87
N VAL A 4 -3.87 14.49 8.67
CA VAL A 4 -3.82 13.11 9.19
C VAL A 4 -4.91 12.88 10.24
N TYR A 5 -5.05 13.79 11.20
CA TYR A 5 -6.11 13.71 12.22
C TYR A 5 -7.51 13.75 11.61
N ALA A 6 -7.74 14.56 10.58
CA ALA A 6 -9.03 14.63 9.90
C ALA A 6 -9.39 13.32 9.20
N ARG A 7 -8.41 12.65 8.59
CA ARG A 7 -8.61 11.35 7.90
C ARG A 7 -8.93 10.23 8.88
N THR A 8 -8.20 10.12 9.98
CA THR A 8 -8.45 9.11 11.02
C THR A 8 -9.82 9.33 11.67
N ALA A 9 -10.21 10.57 11.96
CA ALA A 9 -11.53 10.89 12.49
C ALA A 9 -12.66 10.54 11.50
N LEU A 10 -12.45 10.75 10.19
CA LEU A 10 -13.42 10.34 9.17
C LEU A 10 -13.54 8.82 9.06
N ALA A 11 -12.40 8.11 9.11
CA ALA A 11 -12.38 6.64 9.11
C ALA A 11 -13.15 6.08 10.31
N ALA A 12 -12.90 6.59 11.53
CA ALA A 12 -13.64 6.18 12.73
C ALA A 12 -15.16 6.38 12.58
N ARG A 13 -15.59 7.55 12.08
CA ARG A 13 -17.02 7.82 11.83
C ARG A 13 -17.62 6.87 10.80
N ASN A 14 -16.84 6.45 9.77
CA ASN A 14 -17.31 5.49 8.79
C ASN A 14 -17.47 4.09 9.42
N LEU A 15 -16.54 3.66 10.27
CA LEU A 15 -16.66 2.39 11.00
C LEU A 15 -17.92 2.37 11.87
N ASP A 16 -18.18 3.41 12.63
CA ASP A 16 -19.38 3.52 13.46
C ASP A 16 -20.66 3.50 12.62
N ARG A 17 -20.67 4.27 11.52
CA ARG A 17 -21.83 4.34 10.61
C ARG A 17 -22.16 3.00 9.97
N HIS A 18 -21.16 2.17 9.69
CA HIS A 18 -21.32 0.86 9.07
C HIS A 18 -21.32 -0.30 10.07
N HIS A 19 -21.31 -0.01 11.38
CA HIS A 19 -21.27 -1.01 12.46
C HIS A 19 -20.07 -1.97 12.39
N LEU A 20 -18.91 -1.45 11.96
CA LEU A 20 -17.68 -2.22 11.76
C LEU A 20 -16.66 -2.02 12.89
N SER A 21 -16.96 -1.21 13.90
CA SER A 21 -16.04 -0.86 15.00
C SER A 21 -15.57 -2.07 15.85
N ASN A 22 -16.34 -3.18 15.82
CA ASN A 22 -15.95 -4.44 16.48
C ASN A 22 -15.18 -5.41 15.57
N HIS A 23 -15.00 -5.07 14.29
CA HIS A 23 -14.36 -5.93 13.28
C HIS A 23 -13.10 -5.33 12.68
N ILE A 24 -12.93 -4.01 12.80
CA ILE A 24 -11.83 -3.27 12.21
C ILE A 24 -11.18 -2.41 13.28
N GLU A 25 -9.89 -2.59 13.46
CA GLU A 25 -9.06 -1.72 14.28
C GLU A 25 -8.41 -0.64 13.41
N LEU A 26 -8.46 0.61 13.87
CA LEU A 26 -7.79 1.74 13.23
C LEU A 26 -6.47 2.01 13.93
N LEU A 27 -5.38 1.82 13.19
CA LEU A 27 -4.05 2.18 13.64
C LEU A 27 -3.56 3.43 12.88
N GLN A 28 -2.79 4.26 13.55
CA GLN A 28 -2.22 5.46 12.97
C GLN A 28 -0.71 5.42 13.12
N GLY A 29 0.00 5.48 11.99
CA GLY A 29 1.46 5.50 11.95
C GLY A 29 1.97 5.58 10.51
N ASP A 30 3.27 5.39 10.35
CA ASP A 30 3.93 5.35 9.06
C ASP A 30 4.24 3.89 8.68
N LEU A 31 3.39 3.30 7.83
CA LEU A 31 3.48 1.90 7.39
C LEU A 31 3.57 0.94 8.60
N TRP A 32 4.64 0.17 8.67
CA TRP A 32 4.86 -0.87 9.67
C TRP A 32 5.00 -0.32 11.10
N ASP A 33 5.42 0.94 11.26
CA ASP A 33 5.53 1.60 12.57
C ASP A 33 4.19 1.77 13.29
N ALA A 34 3.08 1.62 12.55
CA ALA A 34 1.75 1.62 13.13
C ALA A 34 1.35 0.29 13.77
N LEU A 35 2.06 -0.79 13.44
CA LEU A 35 1.74 -2.14 13.91
C LEU A 35 2.55 -2.47 15.17
N PRO A 36 2.03 -3.32 16.06
CA PRO A 36 2.81 -3.87 17.17
C PRO A 36 3.98 -4.70 16.63
N ASP A 37 4.96 -4.94 17.51
CA ASP A 37 6.06 -5.85 17.19
C ASP A 37 5.53 -7.22 16.75
N THR A 38 6.19 -7.79 15.73
CA THR A 38 5.76 -9.06 15.15
C THR A 38 5.99 -10.22 16.11
N ASP A 39 4.90 -10.79 16.57
CA ASP A 39 4.85 -12.14 17.11
C ASP A 39 3.93 -13.01 16.22
N GLU A 40 3.81 -14.30 16.54
CA GLU A 40 2.99 -15.23 15.73
C GLU A 40 1.51 -14.84 15.72
N ASP A 41 1.03 -14.15 16.74
CA ASP A 41 -0.38 -13.71 16.87
C ASP A 41 -0.70 -12.44 16.07
N HIS A 42 0.32 -11.71 15.56
CA HIS A 42 0.15 -10.45 14.83
C HIS A 42 0.52 -10.55 13.35
N ARG A 43 0.43 -11.75 12.77
CA ARG A 43 0.61 -11.94 11.33
C ARG A 43 -0.72 -11.98 10.60
N PHE A 44 -0.70 -11.55 9.35
CA PHE A 44 -1.86 -11.44 8.49
C PHE A 44 -1.85 -12.49 7.39
N ASP A 45 -3.03 -12.99 7.03
CA ASP A 45 -3.19 -13.85 5.84
C ASP A 45 -3.19 -13.01 4.56
N LEU A 46 -3.59 -11.74 4.67
CA LEU A 46 -3.69 -10.84 3.54
C LEU A 46 -3.33 -9.41 3.96
N ILE A 47 -2.43 -8.80 3.22
CA ILE A 47 -2.14 -7.37 3.30
C ILE A 47 -2.59 -6.74 1.98
N ILE A 48 -3.46 -5.73 2.03
CA ILE A 48 -3.89 -4.97 0.85
C ILE A 48 -3.33 -3.57 0.99
N CYS A 49 -2.60 -3.12 0.00
CA CYS A 49 -1.93 -1.83 0.02
C CYS A 49 -2.12 -1.06 -1.28
N ASN A 50 -2.56 0.19 -1.15
CA ASN A 50 -2.56 1.20 -2.21
C ASN A 50 -1.72 2.39 -1.73
N PRO A 51 -0.38 2.32 -1.87
CA PRO A 51 0.53 3.34 -1.38
C PRO A 51 0.60 4.53 -2.34
N PRO A 52 1.18 5.67 -1.95
CA PRO A 52 1.57 6.70 -2.90
C PRO A 52 2.64 6.15 -3.85
N TYR A 53 2.33 6.07 -5.14
CA TYR A 53 3.19 5.52 -6.20
C TYR A 53 3.45 6.49 -7.35
N VAL A 54 2.84 7.67 -7.37
CA VAL A 54 2.99 8.60 -8.50
C VAL A 54 4.41 9.16 -8.54
N ASN A 55 5.12 8.92 -9.65
CA ASN A 55 6.47 9.43 -9.85
C ASN A 55 6.48 10.96 -10.03
N GLU A 56 7.65 11.60 -9.86
CA GLU A 56 7.77 13.06 -9.93
C GLU A 56 7.36 13.67 -11.28
N THR A 57 7.60 12.96 -12.38
CA THR A 57 7.25 13.44 -13.72
C THR A 57 5.73 13.50 -13.88
N THR A 58 5.04 12.44 -13.50
CA THR A 58 3.58 12.35 -13.52
C THR A 58 2.95 13.34 -12.56
N MET A 59 3.54 13.54 -11.35
CA MET A 59 3.07 14.54 -10.37
C MET A 59 2.96 15.95 -10.95
N ARG A 60 3.81 16.32 -11.91
CA ARG A 60 3.80 17.65 -12.54
C ARG A 60 2.66 17.82 -13.56
N THR A 61 2.14 16.72 -14.08
CA THR A 61 1.13 16.67 -15.17
C THR A 61 -0.23 16.18 -14.69
N LEU A 62 -0.41 15.92 -13.39
CA LEU A 62 -1.67 15.42 -12.84
C LEU A 62 -2.85 16.35 -13.17
N PRO A 63 -4.00 15.77 -13.55
CA PRO A 63 -5.26 16.50 -13.71
C PRO A 63 -5.66 17.26 -12.46
N GLN A 64 -6.52 18.26 -12.63
CA GLN A 64 -6.89 19.18 -11.53
C GLN A 64 -7.59 18.47 -10.36
N GLU A 65 -8.35 17.42 -10.62
CA GLU A 65 -9.03 16.63 -9.59
C GLU A 65 -8.07 16.02 -8.58
N TYR A 66 -6.89 15.53 -9.02
CA TYR A 66 -5.86 14.97 -8.13
C TYR A 66 -5.12 16.03 -7.32
N ARG A 67 -5.19 17.30 -7.73
CA ARG A 67 -4.58 18.42 -6.96
C ARG A 67 -5.33 18.75 -5.68
N ALA A 68 -6.56 18.23 -5.52
CA ALA A 68 -7.34 18.35 -4.29
C ALA A 68 -6.86 17.39 -3.21
N GLU A 69 -6.12 16.32 -3.57
CA GLU A 69 -5.55 15.38 -2.63
C GLU A 69 -4.23 15.89 -2.04
N PRO A 70 -3.92 15.54 -0.79
CA PRO A 70 -2.63 15.85 -0.21
C PRO A 70 -1.51 15.20 -1.03
N ARG A 71 -0.45 15.97 -1.30
CA ARG A 71 0.67 15.50 -2.09
C ARG A 71 1.29 14.20 -1.56
N GLU A 72 1.33 14.06 -0.22
CA GLU A 72 1.87 12.89 0.48
C GLU A 72 1.03 11.62 0.24
N ALA A 73 -0.20 11.76 -0.23
CA ALA A 73 -1.05 10.61 -0.57
C ALA A 73 -0.80 10.09 -2.00
N LEU A 74 -0.08 10.84 -2.82
CA LEU A 74 0.18 10.52 -4.23
C LEU A 74 1.66 10.29 -4.53
N ALA A 75 2.55 11.11 -3.97
CA ALA A 75 3.96 11.14 -4.34
C ALA A 75 4.72 9.89 -3.85
N GLY A 76 5.20 9.08 -4.78
CA GLY A 76 5.98 7.87 -4.54
C GLY A 76 7.50 8.04 -4.69
N GLY A 77 8.00 9.29 -4.77
CA GLY A 77 9.40 9.58 -5.01
C GLY A 77 9.73 9.76 -6.51
N GLU A 78 11.01 9.70 -6.85
CA GLU A 78 11.49 9.95 -8.21
C GLU A 78 10.86 9.02 -9.24
N ASN A 79 10.81 7.73 -8.95
CA ASN A 79 10.29 6.67 -9.81
C ASN A 79 9.00 6.00 -9.28
N GLY A 80 8.41 6.51 -8.20
CA GLY A 80 7.21 5.94 -7.60
C GLY A 80 7.48 4.77 -6.63
N MET A 81 8.72 4.33 -6.46
CA MET A 81 9.05 3.09 -5.73
C MET A 81 9.47 3.29 -4.26
N ASP A 82 9.66 4.51 -3.78
CA ASP A 82 10.20 4.76 -2.43
C ASP A 82 9.37 4.09 -1.33
N THR A 83 8.05 4.29 -1.37
CA THR A 83 7.12 3.68 -0.41
C THR A 83 7.00 2.18 -0.63
N ILE A 84 7.00 1.73 -1.90
CA ILE A 84 6.89 0.31 -2.26
C ILE A 84 8.08 -0.49 -1.75
N HIS A 85 9.31 0.05 -1.83
CA HIS A 85 10.49 -0.58 -1.23
C HIS A 85 10.32 -0.85 0.26
N ARG A 86 9.79 0.11 1.02
CA ARG A 86 9.55 -0.05 2.45
C ARG A 86 8.46 -1.08 2.75
N ILE A 87 7.40 -1.11 1.93
CA ILE A 87 6.32 -2.08 2.06
C ILE A 87 6.86 -3.49 1.84
N ILE A 88 7.54 -3.74 0.73
CA ILE A 88 8.09 -5.04 0.37
C ILE A 88 9.09 -5.52 1.42
N ALA A 89 9.99 -4.64 1.87
CA ALA A 89 10.99 -4.99 2.88
C ALA A 89 10.41 -5.42 4.22
N GLY A 90 9.24 -4.91 4.60
CA GLY A 90 8.58 -5.26 5.87
C GLY A 90 7.52 -6.34 5.76
N ALA A 91 6.90 -6.51 4.59
CA ALA A 91 5.71 -7.36 4.43
C ALA A 91 5.93 -8.82 4.86
N ALA A 92 7.11 -9.38 4.58
CA ALA A 92 7.44 -10.75 4.97
C ALA A 92 7.36 -11.00 6.49
N ASN A 93 7.62 -9.97 7.30
CA ASN A 93 7.58 -10.08 8.77
C ASN A 93 6.13 -10.15 9.30
N TYR A 94 5.19 -9.54 8.57
CA TYR A 94 3.79 -9.40 8.97
C TYR A 94 2.85 -10.38 8.26
N LEU A 95 3.33 -11.17 7.29
CA LEU A 95 2.53 -12.19 6.61
C LEU A 95 2.70 -13.56 7.25
N ASN A 96 1.61 -14.33 7.34
CA ASN A 96 1.64 -15.76 7.57
C ASN A 96 2.35 -16.47 6.41
N GLU A 97 2.85 -17.70 6.63
CA GLU A 97 3.60 -18.47 5.62
C GLU A 97 2.86 -18.61 4.28
N ARG A 98 1.53 -18.67 4.31
CA ARG A 98 0.66 -18.76 3.12
C ARG A 98 -0.04 -17.44 2.81
N GLY A 99 0.40 -16.36 3.44
CA GLY A 99 -0.17 -15.04 3.26
C GLY A 99 0.23 -14.41 1.93
N ALA A 100 -0.45 -13.34 1.57
CA ALA A 100 -0.21 -12.60 0.35
C ALA A 100 -0.28 -11.09 0.56
N LEU A 101 0.55 -10.35 -0.18
CA LEU A 101 0.48 -8.91 -0.35
C LEU A 101 -0.22 -8.61 -1.67
N VAL A 102 -1.34 -7.89 -1.62
CA VAL A 102 -1.98 -7.27 -2.79
C VAL A 102 -1.53 -5.82 -2.85
N LEU A 103 -0.87 -5.45 -3.92
CA LEU A 103 -0.24 -4.14 -4.07
C LEU A 103 -0.73 -3.45 -5.34
N GLU A 104 -1.25 -2.23 -5.21
CA GLU A 104 -1.53 -1.33 -6.32
C GLU A 104 -0.31 -0.44 -6.57
N ILE A 105 0.10 -0.35 -7.84
CA ILE A 105 1.26 0.45 -8.27
C ILE A 105 0.91 1.42 -9.42
N GLY A 106 -0.36 1.46 -9.82
CA GLY A 106 -0.80 2.29 -10.94
C GLY A 106 -0.05 1.98 -12.24
N ASN A 107 0.43 3.01 -12.91
CA ASN A 107 1.13 2.87 -14.19
C ASN A 107 2.65 2.65 -14.07
N GLU A 108 3.15 2.31 -12.89
CA GLU A 108 4.59 2.25 -12.59
C GLU A 108 5.19 0.83 -12.81
N TYR A 109 4.56 0.00 -13.65
CA TYR A 109 4.97 -1.40 -13.93
C TYR A 109 6.46 -1.54 -14.28
N GLU A 110 6.97 -0.69 -15.19
CA GLU A 110 8.36 -0.75 -15.63
C GLU A 110 9.33 -0.43 -14.48
N TYR A 111 9.01 0.55 -13.65
CA TYR A 111 9.81 0.90 -12.47
C TYR A 111 9.77 -0.20 -11.42
N PHE A 112 8.58 -0.82 -11.22
CA PHE A 112 8.45 -1.96 -10.33
C PHE A 112 9.31 -3.14 -10.79
N HIS A 113 9.24 -3.48 -12.06
CA HIS A 113 10.00 -4.60 -12.63
C HIS A 113 11.52 -4.38 -12.58
N GLN A 114 11.97 -3.14 -12.75
CA GLN A 114 13.37 -2.76 -12.59
C GLN A 114 13.85 -2.80 -11.13
N ALA A 115 13.00 -2.36 -10.20
CA ALA A 115 13.32 -2.32 -8.77
C ALA A 115 13.31 -3.72 -8.13
N PHE A 116 12.41 -4.61 -8.60
CA PHE A 116 12.16 -5.92 -8.01
C PHE A 116 12.20 -7.05 -9.06
N PRO A 117 13.30 -7.22 -9.83
CA PRO A 117 13.36 -8.17 -10.93
C PRO A 117 13.28 -9.64 -10.48
N HIS A 118 13.48 -9.92 -9.20
CA HIS A 118 13.47 -11.26 -8.63
C HIS A 118 12.16 -11.64 -7.95
N ILE A 119 11.23 -10.69 -7.79
CA ILE A 119 9.93 -10.96 -7.15
C ILE A 119 8.95 -11.47 -8.22
N PRO A 120 8.46 -12.71 -8.11
CA PRO A 120 7.47 -13.26 -9.03
C PRO A 120 6.08 -12.70 -8.65
N ALA A 121 5.75 -11.52 -9.16
CA ALA A 121 4.45 -10.89 -8.95
C ALA A 121 3.41 -11.45 -9.91
N ILE A 122 2.23 -11.80 -9.40
CA ILE A 122 1.07 -12.25 -10.17
C ILE A 122 0.23 -11.02 -10.49
N TRP A 123 0.18 -10.63 -11.76
CA TRP A 123 -0.57 -9.44 -12.20
C TRP A 123 -2.04 -9.76 -12.38
N LEU A 124 -2.90 -8.86 -11.88
CA LEU A 124 -4.34 -8.99 -11.97
C LEU A 124 -4.89 -8.12 -13.11
N GLU A 125 -5.81 -8.69 -13.88
CA GLU A 125 -6.65 -7.92 -14.80
C GLU A 125 -7.72 -7.18 -13.99
N VAL A 126 -7.67 -5.86 -14.00
CA VAL A 126 -8.64 -5.01 -13.31
C VAL A 126 -9.23 -3.98 -14.28
N SER A 127 -10.34 -3.36 -13.90
CA SER A 127 -10.99 -2.36 -14.77
C SER A 127 -10.11 -1.15 -15.10
N ALA A 128 -9.08 -0.88 -14.30
CA ALA A 128 -8.14 0.21 -14.52
C ALA A 128 -6.99 -0.17 -15.48
N GLY A 129 -6.70 -1.47 -15.67
CA GLY A 129 -5.64 -1.99 -16.55
C GLY A 129 -5.03 -3.29 -16.02
N ASP A 130 -4.21 -3.94 -16.84
CA ASP A 130 -3.74 -5.30 -16.61
C ASP A 130 -2.45 -5.38 -15.74
N GLN A 131 -1.76 -4.26 -15.50
CA GLN A 131 -0.46 -4.23 -14.84
C GLN A 131 -0.42 -3.20 -13.71
N GLN A 132 -1.57 -2.91 -13.11
CA GLN A 132 -1.68 -1.89 -12.06
C GLN A 132 -1.79 -2.48 -10.66
N VAL A 133 -2.22 -3.74 -10.55
CA VAL A 133 -2.37 -4.46 -9.28
C VAL A 133 -1.70 -5.81 -9.39
N CYS A 134 -0.92 -6.17 -8.38
CA CYS A 134 -0.30 -7.49 -8.31
C CYS A 134 -0.51 -8.16 -6.95
N ILE A 135 -0.34 -9.50 -6.95
CA ILE A 135 -0.25 -10.33 -5.76
C ILE A 135 1.18 -10.83 -5.64
N ILE A 136 1.76 -10.73 -4.45
CA ILE A 136 3.06 -11.28 -4.10
C ILE A 136 2.85 -12.22 -2.92
N LEU A 137 3.28 -13.48 -3.05
CA LEU A 137 3.15 -14.46 -1.99
C LEU A 137 4.23 -14.25 -0.91
N ALA A 138 3.90 -14.59 0.34
CA ALA A 138 4.83 -14.44 1.46
C ALA A 138 6.16 -15.19 1.23
N GLU A 139 6.11 -16.38 0.62
CA GLU A 139 7.28 -17.19 0.28
C GLU A 139 8.23 -16.53 -0.75
N ASP A 140 7.72 -15.62 -1.56
CA ASP A 140 8.47 -14.90 -2.58
C ASP A 140 9.10 -13.60 -2.06
N LEU A 141 8.64 -13.11 -0.91
CA LEU A 141 9.19 -11.94 -0.23
C LEU A 141 10.42 -12.27 0.65
N GLN A 142 10.69 -13.56 0.89
CA GLN A 142 11.78 -14.02 1.76
C GLN A 142 13.06 -14.37 0.99
N LYS A 143 13.05 -14.24 -0.34
CA LYS A 143 14.20 -14.52 -1.24
C LYS A 143 15.02 -13.27 -1.47
#